data_591eda61bcba5b946b6c86a2a56d51d7
#
_entry.id   591eda61bcba5b946b6c86a2a56d51d7
#
_cell.length_a   1.000
_cell.length_b   1.000
_cell.length_c   1.000
_cell.angle_alpha   90.00
_cell.angle_beta   90.00
_cell.angle_gamma   90.00
#
_symmetry.space_group_name_H-M   'P 1'
#
loop_
_entity.id
_entity.type
_entity.pdbx_description
1 polymer ?
#
loop_
_entity_poly.entity_id
_entity_poly.type
_entity_poly.pdbx_seq_one_letter_code
_entity_poly.pdbx_strand_id
1 'polypeptide(L)'
;RERPGAPRAAPAAPGDRLPPVSKQMTTSDPLVWIDCEMTGLDLSADALIEVAVVVTDYELRPLGEGVDVLIRPPAAALERMSDFVREMHTASGLLDELADGLSMPQAQKAVLDHVRSLVPDPGVAQLAGNSVGTDKAFLARDMPELIDHLHYRIVDVSSLKELAKRWYPRAYFQSPDKRGGHRALADILESIDELRYYRAVLFPAGEGPTSEECRAAAEEIAAHPTGALLPGTGRSDPQAGPDGDAGRRPIPPRPDAGGRPGPGAGAGPSGA
;
A
#
# COMPACT_ATOMS: atom_id res chain seq x y z
N ARG A 1 44.45 25.25 54.62
CA ARG A 1 43.34 24.24 54.53
C ARG A 1 43.00 24.04 53.08
N GLU A 2 43.60 23.00 52.53
CA GLU A 2 43.32 22.57 51.11
C GLU A 2 41.96 21.87 51.05
N ARG A 3 41.23 22.17 50.00
CA ARG A 3 39.98 21.46 49.66
C ARG A 3 40.31 20.20 48.87
N PRO A 4 39.63 19.06 49.15
CA PRO A 4 39.87 17.84 48.38
C PRO A 4 39.27 17.96 46.97
N GLY A 5 40.03 17.53 45.98
CA GLY A 5 39.67 17.55 44.57
C GLY A 5 38.51 16.62 44.24
N ALA A 6 37.65 17.05 43.31
CA ALA A 6 36.58 16.28 42.75
C ALA A 6 37.10 15.07 41.95
N PRO A 7 36.40 13.94 41.94
CA PRO A 7 36.79 12.77 41.18
C PRO A 7 36.66 13.03 39.67
N ARG A 8 37.74 12.64 38.96
CA ARG A 8 37.88 12.71 37.52
C ARG A 8 36.96 11.67 36.87
N ALA A 9 36.06 12.12 36.00
CA ALA A 9 35.19 11.25 35.23
C ALA A 9 36.02 10.28 34.38
N ALA A 10 35.64 9.00 34.40
CA ALA A 10 36.22 7.96 33.56
C ALA A 10 35.88 8.20 32.08
N PRO A 11 36.81 7.84 31.13
CA PRO A 11 36.52 7.97 29.70
C PRO A 11 35.40 6.98 29.28
N ALA A 12 34.45 7.48 28.56
CA ALA A 12 33.38 6.70 27.95
C ALA A 12 33.96 5.66 26.99
N ALA A 13 33.42 4.43 27.02
CA ALA A 13 33.79 3.34 26.14
C ALA A 13 33.51 3.67 24.67
N PRO A 14 34.37 3.23 23.73
CA PRO A 14 34.10 3.40 22.30
C PRO A 14 33.17 2.27 21.82
N GLY A 15 31.94 2.57 21.59
CA GLY A 15 30.98 1.61 21.03
C GLY A 15 29.57 2.07 21.25
N ASP A 16 28.99 2.64 20.28
CA ASP A 16 27.62 2.73 19.83
C ASP A 16 27.31 4.10 19.23
N ARG A 17 28.09 4.44 18.21
CA ARG A 17 27.55 5.39 17.24
C ARG A 17 26.69 4.56 16.27
N LEU A 18 25.40 4.42 16.59
CA LEU A 18 24.41 4.18 15.56
C LEU A 18 24.65 5.22 14.46
N PRO A 19 24.64 4.83 13.18
CA PRO A 19 24.78 5.80 12.11
C PRO A 19 23.69 6.86 12.34
N PRO A 20 23.98 8.15 12.07
CA PRO A 20 22.98 9.19 12.21
C PRO A 20 21.77 8.77 11.38
N VAL A 21 20.57 8.81 11.98
CA VAL A 21 19.28 8.62 11.32
C VAL A 21 18.98 9.89 10.50
N SER A 22 19.97 10.37 9.79
CA SER A 22 19.83 11.33 8.70
C SER A 22 20.14 10.60 7.39
N LYS A 23 19.39 9.55 7.06
CA LYS A 23 18.94 9.49 5.70
C LYS A 23 18.09 10.76 5.59
N GLN A 24 18.62 11.79 4.98
CA GLN A 24 17.83 12.91 4.52
C GLN A 24 16.62 12.25 3.87
N MET A 25 15.47 12.35 4.54
CA MET A 25 14.20 12.06 3.90
C MET A 25 14.13 13.14 2.82
N THR A 26 14.67 12.77 1.68
CA THR A 26 14.57 13.57 0.48
C THR A 26 13.06 13.67 0.19
N THR A 27 12.64 14.67 -0.52
CA THR A 27 11.32 14.82 -1.14
C THR A 27 10.86 13.59 -1.94
N SER A 28 11.51 12.45 -1.79
CA SER A 28 11.57 11.27 -2.62
C SER A 28 10.94 9.99 -2.02
N ASP A 29 10.00 10.11 -1.08
CA ASP A 29 9.13 8.99 -0.73
C ASP A 29 7.69 9.32 -1.16
N PRO A 30 7.41 9.34 -2.50
CA PRO A 30 6.10 9.70 -3.02
C PRO A 30 5.07 8.62 -2.76
N LEU A 31 3.81 9.03 -2.62
CA LEU A 31 2.67 8.15 -2.66
C LEU A 31 1.91 8.35 -3.98
N VAL A 32 1.53 7.26 -4.62
CA VAL A 32 0.65 7.25 -5.79
C VAL A 32 -0.74 6.90 -5.30
N TRP A 33 -1.59 7.92 -5.18
CA TRP A 33 -2.98 7.78 -4.79
C TRP A 33 -3.78 7.36 -6.00
N ILE A 34 -4.52 6.27 -5.86
CA ILE A 34 -5.41 5.77 -6.90
C ILE A 34 -6.75 5.45 -6.27
N ASP A 35 -7.79 5.83 -6.97
CA ASP A 35 -9.14 5.41 -6.72
C ASP A 35 -9.74 4.95 -8.05
N CYS A 36 -10.60 3.95 -7.99
CA CYS A 36 -11.20 3.32 -9.16
C CYS A 36 -12.71 3.23 -9.01
N GLU A 37 -13.43 3.52 -10.09
CA GLU A 37 -14.84 3.17 -10.21
C GLU A 37 -14.99 1.90 -11.05
N MET A 38 -15.89 1.03 -10.64
CA MET A 38 -16.12 -0.26 -11.27
C MET A 38 -17.60 -0.53 -11.48
N THR A 39 -17.93 -1.46 -12.40
CA THR A 39 -19.31 -1.92 -12.61
C THR A 39 -19.85 -2.76 -11.46
N GLY A 40 -18.98 -3.15 -10.53
CA GLY A 40 -19.24 -3.94 -9.33
C GLY A 40 -17.93 -4.42 -8.72
N LEU A 41 -17.98 -5.30 -7.72
CA LEU A 41 -16.82 -5.73 -6.95
C LEU A 41 -16.39 -7.18 -7.25
N ASP A 42 -17.03 -7.87 -8.18
CA ASP A 42 -16.63 -9.21 -8.61
C ASP A 42 -15.47 -9.12 -9.61
N LEU A 43 -14.26 -9.42 -9.14
CA LEU A 43 -13.05 -9.37 -9.95
C LEU A 43 -13.13 -10.25 -11.21
N SER A 44 -13.96 -11.29 -11.22
CA SER A 44 -14.11 -12.19 -12.38
C SER A 44 -15.08 -11.67 -13.44
N ALA A 45 -15.98 -10.77 -13.08
CA ALA A 45 -17.14 -10.38 -13.90
C ALA A 45 -17.24 -8.87 -14.14
N ASP A 46 -16.77 -8.06 -13.20
CA ASP A 46 -16.87 -6.61 -13.26
C ASP A 46 -15.64 -5.94 -13.90
N ALA A 47 -15.84 -4.71 -14.36
CA ALA A 47 -14.84 -3.97 -15.12
C ALA A 47 -14.52 -2.62 -14.49
N LEU A 48 -13.28 -2.16 -14.64
CA LEU A 48 -12.89 -0.77 -14.38
C LEU A 48 -13.57 0.15 -15.39
N ILE A 49 -14.11 1.27 -14.90
CA ILE A 49 -14.76 2.29 -15.71
C ILE A 49 -14.20 3.71 -15.51
N GLU A 50 -13.54 3.96 -14.40
CA GLU A 50 -12.78 5.19 -14.15
C GLU A 50 -11.54 4.84 -13.30
N VAL A 51 -10.41 5.48 -13.58
CA VAL A 51 -9.20 5.42 -12.76
C VAL A 51 -8.63 6.81 -12.64
N ALA A 52 -8.61 7.34 -11.43
CA ALA A 52 -7.95 8.60 -11.13
C ALA A 52 -6.63 8.38 -10.39
N VAL A 53 -5.69 9.29 -10.60
CA VAL A 53 -4.37 9.27 -9.95
C VAL A 53 -3.95 10.65 -9.50
N VAL A 54 -3.45 10.74 -8.28
CA VAL A 54 -2.72 11.91 -7.76
C VAL A 54 -1.42 11.40 -7.15
N VAL A 55 -0.32 12.11 -7.38
CA VAL A 55 0.96 11.78 -6.71
C VAL A 55 1.24 12.86 -5.67
N THR A 56 1.65 12.44 -4.46
CA THR A 56 2.07 13.35 -3.41
C THR A 56 3.50 13.08 -2.96
N ASP A 57 4.14 14.09 -2.36
CA ASP A 57 5.35 13.88 -1.56
C ASP A 57 5.01 13.26 -0.20
N TYR A 58 6.03 13.00 0.64
CA TYR A 58 5.85 12.43 1.99
C TYR A 58 5.11 13.38 2.95
N GLU A 59 5.02 14.68 2.64
CA GLU A 59 4.24 15.67 3.39
C GLU A 59 2.78 15.73 2.92
N LEU A 60 2.39 14.84 2.00
CA LEU A 60 1.05 14.76 1.40
C LEU A 60 0.69 16.01 0.55
N ARG A 61 1.69 16.65 -0.05
CA ARG A 61 1.48 17.75 -0.99
C ARG A 61 1.49 17.20 -2.42
N PRO A 62 0.49 17.53 -3.26
CA PRO A 62 0.46 17.08 -4.65
C PRO A 62 1.72 17.49 -5.44
N LEU A 63 2.24 16.54 -6.22
CA LEU A 63 3.36 16.70 -7.14
C LEU A 63 2.85 16.88 -8.57
N GLY A 64 2.19 17.96 -8.85
CA GLY A 64 1.59 18.25 -10.15
C GLY A 64 0.07 18.09 -10.14
N GLU A 65 -0.51 18.04 -11.33
CA GLU A 65 -1.94 17.84 -11.52
C GLU A 65 -2.28 16.34 -11.42
N GLY A 66 -3.50 16.02 -10.96
CA GLY A 66 -4.03 14.66 -11.02
C GLY A 66 -4.46 14.33 -12.46
N VAL A 67 -4.60 13.06 -12.73
CA VAL A 67 -5.20 12.55 -13.96
C VAL A 67 -6.44 11.73 -13.63
N ASP A 68 -7.46 11.86 -14.47
CA ASP A 68 -8.70 11.11 -14.42
C ASP A 68 -8.94 10.48 -15.79
N VAL A 69 -9.12 9.17 -15.82
CA VAL A 69 -9.18 8.39 -17.06
C VAL A 69 -10.45 7.55 -17.08
N LEU A 70 -11.35 7.90 -17.99
CA LEU A 70 -12.54 7.12 -18.28
C LEU A 70 -12.20 5.92 -19.15
N ILE A 71 -12.78 4.78 -18.82
CA ILE A 71 -12.53 3.50 -19.49
C ILE A 71 -13.85 2.96 -20.04
N ARG A 72 -13.87 2.64 -21.33
CA ARG A 72 -15.02 2.01 -21.95
C ARG A 72 -15.10 0.53 -21.57
N PRO A 73 -16.11 0.13 -20.76
CA PRO A 73 -16.25 -1.26 -20.36
C PRO A 73 -16.84 -2.14 -21.47
N PRO A 74 -16.68 -3.46 -21.36
CA PRO A 74 -17.46 -4.41 -22.17
C PRO A 74 -18.95 -4.28 -21.88
N ALA A 75 -19.81 -4.38 -22.91
CA ALA A 75 -21.27 -4.29 -22.76
C ALA A 75 -21.82 -5.29 -21.71
N ALA A 76 -21.27 -6.50 -21.68
CA ALA A 76 -21.65 -7.52 -20.71
C ALA A 76 -21.40 -7.12 -19.25
N ALA A 77 -20.42 -6.26 -18.97
CA ALA A 77 -20.18 -5.75 -17.62
C ALA A 77 -21.24 -4.71 -17.24
N LEU A 78 -21.62 -3.83 -18.18
CA LEU A 78 -22.70 -2.87 -17.97
C LEU A 78 -24.06 -3.56 -17.76
N GLU A 79 -24.34 -4.64 -18.50
CA GLU A 79 -25.59 -5.40 -18.36
C GLU A 79 -25.73 -6.05 -16.98
N ARG A 80 -24.62 -6.50 -16.39
CA ARG A 80 -24.58 -7.15 -15.06
C ARG A 80 -24.55 -6.17 -13.88
N MET A 81 -24.31 -4.89 -14.15
CA MET A 81 -24.26 -3.86 -13.11
C MET A 81 -25.53 -3.89 -12.27
N SER A 82 -25.40 -3.97 -10.95
CA SER A 82 -26.57 -3.92 -10.05
C SER A 82 -27.28 -2.58 -10.11
N ASP A 83 -28.56 -2.58 -9.76
CA ASP A 83 -29.36 -1.33 -9.75
C ASP A 83 -28.72 -0.28 -8.84
N PHE A 84 -28.21 -0.68 -7.68
CA PHE A 84 -27.54 0.23 -6.74
C PHE A 84 -26.30 0.91 -7.37
N VAL A 85 -25.42 0.14 -8.00
CA VAL A 85 -24.20 0.69 -8.65
C VAL A 85 -24.58 1.55 -9.85
N ARG A 86 -25.59 1.13 -10.61
CA ARG A 86 -26.10 1.90 -11.74
C ARG A 86 -26.68 3.24 -11.31
N GLU A 87 -27.50 3.27 -10.26
CA GLU A 87 -28.07 4.52 -9.71
C GLU A 87 -26.95 5.45 -9.22
N MET A 88 -25.95 4.93 -8.53
CA MET A 88 -24.79 5.67 -8.05
C MET A 88 -24.01 6.32 -9.20
N HIS A 89 -23.65 5.55 -10.23
CA HIS A 89 -22.90 6.07 -11.38
C HIS A 89 -23.75 6.95 -12.31
N THR A 90 -25.08 6.77 -12.32
CA THR A 90 -26.00 7.71 -13.00
C THR A 90 -26.03 9.04 -12.25
N ALA A 91 -26.11 9.00 -10.92
CA ALA A 91 -26.16 10.22 -10.11
C ALA A 91 -24.86 11.04 -10.17
N SER A 92 -23.70 10.39 -10.30
CA SER A 92 -22.40 11.05 -10.52
C SER A 92 -22.16 11.52 -11.96
N GLY A 93 -23.02 11.12 -12.92
CA GLY A 93 -22.88 11.42 -14.35
C GLY A 93 -21.88 10.51 -15.07
N LEU A 94 -21.23 9.58 -14.36
CA LEU A 94 -20.17 8.74 -14.92
C LEU A 94 -20.64 7.88 -16.09
N LEU A 95 -21.84 7.30 -16.00
CA LEU A 95 -22.35 6.42 -17.07
C LEU A 95 -22.51 7.13 -18.42
N ASP A 96 -22.86 8.41 -18.42
CA ASP A 96 -23.07 9.19 -19.65
C ASP A 96 -21.74 9.45 -20.39
N GLU A 97 -20.62 9.43 -19.66
CA GLU A 97 -19.28 9.72 -20.18
C GLU A 97 -18.54 8.48 -20.71
N LEU A 98 -18.99 7.26 -20.34
CA LEU A 98 -18.25 6.01 -20.65
C LEU A 98 -18.14 5.70 -22.15
N ALA A 99 -19.08 6.21 -22.98
CA ALA A 99 -19.02 5.99 -24.43
C ALA A 99 -17.76 6.56 -25.06
N ASP A 100 -17.26 7.67 -24.51
CA ASP A 100 -16.05 8.36 -24.96
C ASP A 100 -14.78 7.87 -24.24
N GLY A 101 -14.92 6.91 -23.30
CA GLY A 101 -13.82 6.32 -22.55
C GLY A 101 -12.78 5.62 -23.44
N LEU A 102 -11.57 5.57 -22.93
CA LEU A 102 -10.43 4.88 -23.57
C LEU A 102 -10.62 3.35 -23.54
N SER A 103 -9.93 2.67 -24.46
CA SER A 103 -9.74 1.22 -24.28
C SER A 103 -8.80 0.96 -23.10
N MET A 104 -8.91 -0.23 -22.48
CA MET A 104 -8.06 -0.59 -21.32
C MET A 104 -6.55 -0.43 -21.59
N PRO A 105 -5.97 -0.86 -22.73
CA PRO A 105 -4.56 -0.63 -23.01
C PRO A 105 -4.17 0.85 -23.12
N GLN A 106 -5.07 1.69 -23.67
CA GLN A 106 -4.84 3.14 -23.73
C GLN A 106 -4.92 3.80 -22.36
N ALA A 107 -5.88 3.36 -21.54
CA ALA A 107 -6.03 3.84 -20.15
C ALA A 107 -4.80 3.45 -19.30
N GLN A 108 -4.36 2.19 -19.35
CA GLN A 108 -3.13 1.77 -18.66
C GLN A 108 -1.93 2.63 -19.09
N LYS A 109 -1.78 2.84 -20.41
CA LYS A 109 -0.68 3.66 -20.89
C LYS A 109 -0.77 5.11 -20.38
N ALA A 110 -1.93 5.74 -20.41
CA ALA A 110 -2.12 7.11 -19.95
C ALA A 110 -1.80 7.27 -18.47
N VAL A 111 -2.35 6.37 -17.64
CA VAL A 111 -2.10 6.35 -16.19
C VAL A 111 -0.61 6.10 -15.89
N LEU A 112 0.00 5.11 -16.53
CA LEU A 112 1.40 4.76 -16.31
C LEU A 112 2.36 5.86 -16.76
N ASP A 113 2.10 6.50 -17.90
CA ASP A 113 2.92 7.62 -18.38
C ASP A 113 2.83 8.82 -17.41
N HIS A 114 1.63 9.09 -16.88
CA HIS A 114 1.46 10.13 -15.87
C HIS A 114 2.27 9.81 -14.60
N VAL A 115 2.14 8.60 -14.06
CA VAL A 115 2.89 8.17 -12.87
C VAL A 115 4.40 8.26 -13.13
N ARG A 116 4.90 7.75 -14.26
CA ARG A 116 6.33 7.80 -14.61
C ARG A 116 6.87 9.20 -14.79
N SER A 117 6.04 10.15 -15.20
CA SER A 117 6.46 11.54 -15.33
C SER A 117 6.82 12.18 -13.98
N LEU A 118 6.19 11.73 -12.89
CA LEU A 118 6.37 12.22 -11.53
C LEU A 118 7.23 11.29 -10.67
N VAL A 119 7.20 9.99 -10.94
CA VAL A 119 7.94 8.93 -10.25
C VAL A 119 8.63 8.05 -11.31
N PRO A 120 9.80 8.46 -11.84
CA PRO A 120 10.47 7.74 -12.92
C PRO A 120 10.97 6.35 -12.53
N ASP A 121 11.42 6.18 -11.30
CA ASP A 121 12.05 4.95 -10.83
C ASP A 121 10.99 3.94 -10.36
N PRO A 122 11.01 2.69 -10.85
CA PRO A 122 10.07 1.66 -10.41
C PRO A 122 10.36 1.19 -8.98
N GLY A 123 9.31 0.75 -8.30
CA GLY A 123 9.39 0.17 -6.95
C GLY A 123 9.63 1.19 -5.82
N VAL A 124 9.55 2.50 -6.11
CA VAL A 124 9.78 3.56 -5.12
C VAL A 124 8.48 3.97 -4.43
N ALA A 125 7.46 4.33 -5.19
CA ALA A 125 6.20 4.85 -4.65
C ALA A 125 5.22 3.74 -4.27
N GLN A 126 4.62 3.86 -3.09
CA GLN A 126 3.54 2.99 -2.65
C GLN A 126 2.21 3.44 -3.25
N LEU A 127 1.35 2.47 -3.59
CA LEU A 127 -0.05 2.70 -3.86
C LEU A 127 -0.75 3.14 -2.58
N ALA A 128 -1.51 4.23 -2.63
CA ALA A 128 -2.24 4.78 -1.49
C ALA A 128 -3.72 5.02 -1.84
N GLY A 129 -4.59 4.95 -0.83
CA GLY A 129 -6.03 5.22 -0.95
C GLY A 129 -6.82 4.73 0.24
N ASN A 130 -8.14 4.81 0.16
CA ASN A 130 -9.06 4.20 1.13
C ASN A 130 -9.52 2.84 0.63
N SER A 131 -9.36 1.79 1.46
CA SER A 131 -9.70 0.40 1.09
C SER A 131 -9.05 -0.07 -0.22
N VAL A 132 -7.92 0.51 -0.52
CA VAL A 132 -7.20 0.44 -1.80
C VAL A 132 -6.78 -0.99 -2.21
N GLY A 133 -7.02 -1.96 -1.35
CA GLY A 133 -6.80 -3.38 -1.66
C GLY A 133 -7.71 -3.89 -2.79
N THR A 134 -8.95 -3.40 -2.88
CA THR A 134 -9.89 -3.70 -3.95
C THR A 134 -9.41 -3.12 -5.27
N ASP A 135 -9.05 -1.83 -5.28
CA ASP A 135 -8.51 -1.14 -6.45
C ASP A 135 -7.26 -1.86 -6.96
N LYS A 136 -6.33 -2.19 -6.05
CA LYS A 136 -5.13 -2.94 -6.39
C LYS A 136 -5.42 -4.26 -7.08
N ALA A 137 -6.47 -4.98 -6.67
CA ALA A 137 -6.82 -6.26 -7.28
C ALA A 137 -7.31 -6.08 -8.73
N PHE A 138 -8.16 -5.08 -8.99
CA PHE A 138 -8.60 -4.73 -10.35
C PHE A 138 -7.44 -4.22 -11.20
N LEU A 139 -6.61 -3.32 -10.66
CA LEU A 139 -5.43 -2.80 -11.37
C LEU A 139 -4.41 -3.91 -11.68
N ALA A 140 -4.20 -4.88 -10.80
CA ALA A 140 -3.31 -6.00 -11.05
C ALA A 140 -3.80 -6.90 -12.21
N ARG A 141 -5.12 -7.02 -12.39
CA ARG A 141 -5.72 -7.75 -13.50
C ARG A 141 -5.65 -6.96 -14.81
N ASP A 142 -6.01 -5.67 -14.77
CA ASP A 142 -6.30 -4.87 -15.96
C ASP A 142 -5.15 -3.92 -16.37
N MET A 143 -4.32 -3.50 -15.39
CA MET A 143 -3.18 -2.58 -15.58
C MET A 143 -1.90 -3.12 -14.93
N PRO A 144 -1.45 -4.36 -15.28
CA PRO A 144 -0.32 -5.01 -14.60
C PRO A 144 0.99 -4.20 -14.68
N GLU A 145 1.25 -3.48 -15.79
CA GLU A 145 2.46 -2.66 -15.91
C GLU A 145 2.47 -1.48 -14.92
N LEU A 146 1.31 -0.95 -14.55
CA LEU A 146 1.19 0.07 -13.51
C LEU A 146 1.57 -0.53 -12.14
N ILE A 147 1.02 -1.68 -11.80
CA ILE A 147 1.30 -2.35 -10.52
C ILE A 147 2.77 -2.78 -10.43
N ASP A 148 3.37 -3.24 -11.52
CA ASP A 148 4.79 -3.61 -11.59
C ASP A 148 5.72 -2.39 -11.41
N HIS A 149 5.24 -1.19 -11.77
CA HIS A 149 5.98 0.06 -11.56
C HIS A 149 5.94 0.54 -10.09
N LEU A 150 4.89 0.20 -9.35
CA LEU A 150 4.70 0.62 -7.97
C LEU A 150 5.45 -0.29 -6.98
N HIS A 151 5.68 0.22 -5.77
CA HIS A 151 6.19 -0.60 -4.67
C HIS A 151 5.14 -1.64 -4.25
N TYR A 152 5.55 -2.84 -3.82
CA TYR A 152 4.61 -3.92 -3.46
C TYR A 152 3.73 -3.62 -2.23
N ARG A 153 4.21 -2.76 -1.31
CA ARG A 153 3.45 -2.32 -0.13
C ARG A 153 2.44 -1.25 -0.52
N ILE A 154 1.38 -1.15 0.27
CA ILE A 154 0.33 -0.14 0.13
C ILE A 154 0.26 0.74 1.38
N VAL A 155 -0.29 1.95 1.23
CA VAL A 155 -0.71 2.82 2.33
C VAL A 155 -2.23 2.92 2.28
N ASP A 156 -2.90 2.16 3.15
CA ASP A 156 -4.36 2.14 3.22
C ASP A 156 -4.86 2.98 4.40
N VAL A 157 -5.48 4.12 4.08
CA VAL A 157 -6.01 5.06 5.09
C VAL A 157 -7.14 4.44 5.90
N SER A 158 -7.92 3.52 5.31
CA SER A 158 -8.96 2.78 6.03
C SER A 158 -8.41 1.96 7.19
N SER A 159 -7.17 1.48 7.11
CA SER A 159 -6.50 0.78 8.22
C SER A 159 -6.28 1.70 9.41
N LEU A 160 -5.84 2.96 9.18
CA LEU A 160 -5.70 3.96 10.26
C LEU A 160 -7.06 4.33 10.85
N LYS A 161 -8.07 4.49 10.01
CA LYS A 161 -9.44 4.74 10.41
C LYS A 161 -9.99 3.64 11.34
N GLU A 162 -9.79 2.38 10.99
CA GLU A 162 -10.20 1.24 11.79
C GLU A 162 -9.45 1.15 13.13
N LEU A 163 -8.16 1.51 13.16
CA LEU A 163 -7.38 1.58 14.41
C LEU A 163 -7.81 2.78 15.26
N ALA A 164 -8.07 3.94 14.64
CA ALA A 164 -8.59 5.11 15.33
C ALA A 164 -9.94 4.83 15.99
N LYS A 165 -10.84 4.14 15.30
CA LYS A 165 -12.14 3.73 15.84
C LYS A 165 -12.00 2.88 17.12
N ARG A 166 -11.00 1.99 17.18
CA ARG A 166 -10.76 1.10 18.31
C ARG A 166 -10.08 1.81 19.50
N TRP A 167 -9.05 2.59 19.22
CA TRP A 167 -8.16 3.12 20.26
C TRP A 167 -8.39 4.59 20.57
N TYR A 168 -8.86 5.36 19.59
CA TYR A 168 -9.07 6.80 19.67
C TYR A 168 -10.44 7.21 19.09
N PRO A 169 -11.58 6.74 19.67
CA PRO A 169 -12.90 6.93 19.07
C PRO A 169 -13.26 8.41 18.86
N ARG A 170 -12.74 9.33 19.71
CA ARG A 170 -12.94 10.77 19.49
C ARG A 170 -12.30 11.24 18.17
N ALA A 171 -11.10 10.75 17.85
CA ALA A 171 -10.47 11.08 16.57
C ALA A 171 -11.28 10.51 15.39
N TYR A 172 -11.80 9.29 15.50
CA TYR A 172 -12.65 8.70 14.50
C TYR A 172 -13.93 9.51 14.23
N PHE A 173 -14.68 9.90 15.29
CA PHE A 173 -15.95 10.61 15.16
C PHE A 173 -15.81 12.11 14.81
N GLN A 174 -14.61 12.66 14.82
CA GLN A 174 -14.32 14.05 14.44
C GLN A 174 -13.54 14.13 13.12
N SER A 175 -13.40 13.00 12.39
CA SER A 175 -12.80 13.04 11.05
C SER A 175 -13.65 13.88 10.09
N PRO A 176 -13.03 14.53 9.11
CA PRO A 176 -13.76 15.34 8.13
C PRO A 176 -14.88 14.55 7.45
N ASP A 177 -16.00 15.21 7.25
CA ASP A 177 -17.13 14.64 6.51
C ASP A 177 -16.72 14.46 5.04
N LYS A 178 -16.99 13.29 4.49
CA LYS A 178 -16.87 13.06 3.05
C LYS A 178 -18.10 13.59 2.31
N ARG A 179 -17.85 14.28 1.21
CA ARG A 179 -18.93 14.87 0.39
C ARG A 179 -19.60 13.86 -0.53
N GLY A 180 -18.94 12.70 -0.76
CA GLY A 180 -19.52 11.55 -1.43
C GLY A 180 -19.92 11.84 -2.87
N GLY A 181 -18.97 12.23 -3.72
CA GLY A 181 -19.25 12.54 -5.12
C GLY A 181 -19.25 11.32 -6.05
N HIS A 182 -18.70 10.19 -5.59
CA HIS A 182 -18.48 8.98 -6.39
C HIS A 182 -17.83 9.28 -7.75
N ARG A 183 -16.82 10.13 -7.71
CA ARG A 183 -15.89 10.44 -8.80
C ARG A 183 -14.49 10.23 -8.26
N ALA A 184 -13.73 9.37 -8.91
CA ALA A 184 -12.46 8.86 -8.40
C ALA A 184 -11.47 9.96 -8.00
N LEU A 185 -11.34 11.03 -8.77
CA LEU A 185 -10.43 12.14 -8.43
C LEU A 185 -10.85 12.89 -7.16
N ALA A 186 -12.15 13.11 -6.96
CA ALA A 186 -12.66 13.78 -5.76
C ALA A 186 -12.44 12.89 -4.51
N ASP A 187 -12.68 11.60 -4.62
CA ASP A 187 -12.51 10.64 -3.54
C ASP A 187 -11.03 10.47 -3.13
N ILE A 188 -10.09 10.61 -4.09
CA ILE A 188 -8.65 10.71 -3.79
C ILE A 188 -8.33 11.93 -2.92
N LEU A 189 -8.82 13.10 -3.28
CA LEU A 189 -8.54 14.33 -2.54
C LEU A 189 -9.08 14.25 -1.10
N GLU A 190 -10.26 13.69 -0.92
CA GLU A 190 -10.83 13.41 0.40
C GLU A 190 -10.00 12.39 1.18
N SER A 191 -9.45 11.38 0.52
CA SER A 191 -8.58 10.38 1.14
C SER A 191 -7.24 10.95 1.60
N ILE A 192 -6.65 11.88 0.82
CA ILE A 192 -5.44 12.63 1.21
C ILE A 192 -5.73 13.50 2.43
N ASP A 193 -6.84 14.22 2.44
CA ASP A 193 -7.24 15.08 3.57
C ASP A 193 -7.57 14.25 4.82
N GLU A 194 -8.18 13.09 4.67
CA GLU A 194 -8.41 12.15 5.77
C GLU A 194 -7.08 11.66 6.37
N LEU A 195 -6.07 11.32 5.54
CA LEU A 195 -4.75 10.96 6.03
C LEU A 195 -4.03 12.13 6.72
N ARG A 196 -4.13 13.35 6.17
CA ARG A 196 -3.61 14.56 6.84
C ARG A 196 -4.22 14.76 8.22
N TYR A 197 -5.53 14.55 8.32
CA TYR A 197 -6.23 14.62 9.60
C TYR A 197 -5.71 13.57 10.58
N TYR A 198 -5.64 12.29 10.21
CA TYR A 198 -5.12 11.24 11.09
C TYR A 198 -3.65 11.47 11.45
N ARG A 199 -2.85 11.96 10.52
CA ARG A 199 -1.45 12.35 10.81
C ARG A 199 -1.39 13.42 11.92
N ALA A 200 -2.27 14.41 11.88
CA ALA A 200 -2.27 15.51 12.84
C ALA A 200 -2.76 15.09 14.23
N VAL A 201 -3.70 14.12 14.33
CA VAL A 201 -4.36 13.79 15.60
C VAL A 201 -3.87 12.49 16.25
N LEU A 202 -3.26 11.58 15.49
CA LEU A 202 -2.83 10.26 15.99
C LEU A 202 -1.32 10.14 16.14
N PHE A 203 -0.53 10.91 15.40
CA PHE A 203 0.93 10.84 15.44
C PHE A 203 1.50 12.01 16.24
N PRO A 204 2.58 11.79 17.01
CA PRO A 204 3.25 12.87 17.74
C PRO A 204 3.69 13.99 16.82
N ALA A 205 3.57 15.23 17.29
CA ALA A 205 4.09 16.40 16.57
C ALA A 205 5.64 16.40 16.53
N GLY A 206 6.20 16.99 15.49
CA GLY A 206 7.65 17.13 15.34
C GLY A 206 8.32 15.82 14.91
N GLU A 207 9.48 15.52 15.49
CA GLU A 207 10.30 14.36 15.13
C GLU A 207 9.78 13.04 15.71
N GLY A 208 8.67 13.08 16.47
CA GLY A 208 8.10 11.92 17.13
C GLY A 208 8.89 11.48 18.37
N PRO A 209 8.73 10.21 18.81
CA PRO A 209 9.41 9.71 20.00
C PRO A 209 10.93 9.60 19.78
N THR A 210 11.68 9.82 20.86
CA THR A 210 13.14 9.68 20.88
C THR A 210 13.56 8.21 20.66
N SER A 211 14.82 8.00 20.26
CA SER A 211 15.36 6.64 20.12
C SER A 211 15.35 5.87 21.45
N GLU A 212 15.46 6.56 22.58
CA GLU A 212 15.41 5.94 23.91
C GLU A 212 13.97 5.46 24.24
N GLU A 213 12.97 6.28 23.99
CA GLU A 213 11.54 5.91 24.16
C GLU A 213 11.16 4.75 23.24
N CYS A 214 11.62 4.76 21.97
CA CYS A 214 11.40 3.66 21.04
C CYS A 214 12.04 2.35 21.53
N ARG A 215 13.25 2.43 22.08
CA ARG A 215 13.97 1.24 22.60
C ARG A 215 13.27 0.70 23.83
N ALA A 216 12.89 1.57 24.79
CA ALA A 216 12.18 1.15 25.99
C ALA A 216 10.85 0.45 25.66
N ALA A 217 10.07 1.01 24.72
CA ALA A 217 8.83 0.38 24.25
C ALA A 217 9.08 -0.99 23.59
N ALA A 218 10.14 -1.11 22.79
CA ALA A 218 10.50 -2.38 22.14
C ALA A 218 10.91 -3.44 23.18
N GLU A 219 11.66 -3.08 24.21
CA GLU A 219 12.06 -3.96 25.31
C GLU A 219 10.85 -4.42 26.14
N GLU A 220 9.92 -3.53 26.44
CA GLU A 220 8.67 -3.86 27.13
C GLU A 220 7.83 -4.87 26.35
N ILE A 221 7.64 -4.65 25.04
CA ILE A 221 6.91 -5.59 24.16
C ILE A 221 7.64 -6.94 24.08
N ALA A 222 8.97 -6.93 24.01
CA ALA A 222 9.76 -8.17 23.97
C ALA A 222 9.71 -8.96 25.28
N ALA A 223 9.58 -8.28 26.43
CA ALA A 223 9.40 -8.92 27.73
C ALA A 223 8.03 -9.61 27.89
N HIS A 224 7.02 -9.15 27.13
CA HIS A 224 5.65 -9.66 27.18
C HIS A 224 5.16 -10.07 25.77
N PRO A 225 5.79 -11.08 25.14
CA PRO A 225 5.47 -11.46 23.78
C PRO A 225 4.04 -12.04 23.69
N THR A 226 3.32 -11.69 22.61
CA THR A 226 1.94 -12.12 22.38
C THR A 226 1.78 -13.65 22.44
N GLY A 227 2.80 -14.41 22.05
CA GLY A 227 2.80 -15.88 22.13
C GLY A 227 2.60 -16.42 23.57
N ALA A 228 3.03 -15.67 24.58
CA ALA A 228 2.81 -16.04 26.00
C ALA A 228 1.35 -15.89 26.44
N LEU A 229 0.53 -15.15 25.68
CA LEU A 229 -0.90 -14.93 25.96
C LEU A 229 -1.79 -16.01 25.33
N LEU A 230 -1.25 -16.89 24.47
CA LEU A 230 -2.03 -17.93 23.80
C LEU A 230 -2.32 -19.08 24.77
N PRO A 231 -3.60 -19.49 24.98
CA PRO A 231 -3.94 -20.65 25.78
C PRO A 231 -3.28 -21.90 25.21
N GLY A 232 -2.54 -22.65 26.04
CA GLY A 232 -1.93 -23.92 25.65
C GLY A 232 -0.51 -23.84 25.07
N THR A 233 0.10 -22.65 24.97
CA THR A 233 1.54 -22.53 24.67
C THR A 233 2.40 -22.59 25.94
N GLY A 234 2.01 -23.41 26.92
CA GLY A 234 2.84 -23.74 28.06
C GLY A 234 4.16 -24.32 27.56
N ARG A 235 5.28 -23.71 27.92
CA ARG A 235 6.64 -24.10 27.65
C ARG A 235 6.76 -25.62 27.69
N SER A 236 7.07 -26.24 26.58
CA SER A 236 7.79 -27.50 26.60
C SER A 236 9.15 -27.22 27.25
N ASP A 237 9.37 -27.81 28.42
CA ASP A 237 10.60 -27.76 29.19
C ASP A 237 11.82 -28.06 28.29
N PRO A 238 12.90 -27.24 28.31
CA PRO A 238 14.11 -27.54 27.57
C PRO A 238 14.99 -28.51 28.38
N GLN A 239 14.46 -29.63 28.89
CA GLN A 239 15.20 -30.77 29.43
C GLN A 239 14.82 -32.07 28.74
N ALA A 240 15.19 -32.17 27.48
CA ALA A 240 15.44 -33.46 26.83
C ALA A 240 16.91 -33.43 26.38
N GLY A 241 17.71 -34.29 27.01
CA GLY A 241 19.14 -34.43 26.83
C GLY A 241 19.55 -34.84 25.41
N PRO A 242 20.85 -34.87 25.16
CA PRO A 242 21.43 -35.06 23.83
C PRO A 242 21.38 -36.54 23.46
N ASP A 243 20.52 -36.90 22.53
CA ASP A 243 20.71 -38.06 21.66
C ASP A 243 19.55 -38.14 20.64
N GLY A 244 19.90 -38.09 19.36
CA GLY A 244 18.90 -38.34 18.30
C GLY A 244 19.09 -37.47 17.09
N ASP A 245 20.13 -37.67 16.32
CA ASP A 245 20.22 -37.36 14.90
C ASP A 245 19.00 -37.97 14.19
N ALA A 246 18.04 -37.09 13.78
CA ALA A 246 16.94 -37.49 12.91
C ALA A 246 16.50 -36.34 11.99
N GLY A 247 17.13 -36.28 10.82
CA GLY A 247 16.42 -35.97 9.61
C GLY A 247 15.87 -34.54 9.47
N ARG A 248 16.75 -33.58 9.12
CA ARG A 248 16.32 -32.39 8.37
C ARG A 248 15.62 -32.86 7.10
N ARG A 249 14.27 -32.75 7.08
CA ARG A 249 13.54 -32.86 5.84
C ARG A 249 13.96 -31.68 4.93
N PRO A 250 14.45 -31.92 3.73
CA PRO A 250 14.75 -30.85 2.78
C PRO A 250 13.45 -30.14 2.38
N ILE A 251 13.47 -28.81 2.39
CA ILE A 251 12.43 -27.97 1.82
C ILE A 251 12.35 -28.34 0.34
N PRO A 252 11.17 -28.71 -0.21
CA PRO A 252 11.06 -29.00 -1.63
C PRO A 252 11.39 -27.74 -2.43
N PRO A 253 12.11 -27.86 -3.56
CA PRO A 253 12.40 -26.73 -4.44
C PRO A 253 11.06 -26.18 -4.98
N ARG A 254 10.98 -24.85 -5.13
CA ARG A 254 9.88 -24.20 -5.82
C ARG A 254 9.76 -24.82 -7.22
N PRO A 255 8.53 -25.07 -7.72
CA PRO A 255 8.37 -25.50 -9.10
C PRO A 255 8.90 -24.39 -10.03
N ASP A 256 9.87 -24.78 -10.84
CA ASP A 256 10.40 -23.93 -11.89
C ASP A 256 9.25 -23.48 -12.80
N ALA A 257 9.17 -22.18 -13.04
CA ALA A 257 8.30 -21.62 -14.07
C ALA A 257 8.72 -22.21 -15.42
N GLY A 258 7.90 -23.14 -15.90
CA GLY A 258 8.12 -23.91 -17.11
C GLY A 258 8.46 -23.00 -18.29
N GLY A 259 9.56 -23.36 -18.96
CA GLY A 259 10.06 -22.72 -20.15
C GLY A 259 9.00 -22.66 -21.26
N ARG A 260 8.93 -21.53 -21.89
CA ARG A 260 8.19 -21.34 -23.15
C ARG A 260 8.74 -22.31 -24.20
N PRO A 261 7.89 -23.03 -24.95
CA PRO A 261 8.36 -23.74 -26.15
C PRO A 261 8.70 -22.71 -27.24
N GLY A 262 9.92 -22.80 -27.73
CA GLY A 262 10.39 -22.03 -28.90
C GLY A 262 9.63 -22.42 -30.19
N PRO A 263 9.63 -21.54 -31.21
CA PRO A 263 8.92 -21.77 -32.44
C PRO A 263 9.62 -22.88 -33.26
N GLY A 264 8.91 -23.98 -33.44
CA GLY A 264 9.33 -25.06 -34.35
C GLY A 264 9.29 -24.62 -35.78
N ALA A 265 10.40 -24.87 -36.47
CA ALA A 265 10.60 -24.64 -37.88
C ALA A 265 9.75 -25.58 -38.74
N GLY A 266 9.40 -25.07 -39.91
CA GLY A 266 8.52 -25.50 -40.91
C GLY A 266 8.56 -26.96 -41.39
N ALA A 267 7.46 -27.35 -41.98
CA ALA A 267 7.40 -28.30 -43.07
C ALA A 267 6.35 -27.80 -44.06
N GLY A 268 6.81 -27.61 -45.29
CA GLY A 268 6.04 -27.11 -46.40
C GLY A 268 5.05 -28.11 -46.99
N PRO A 269 4.23 -27.68 -47.98
CA PRO A 269 3.10 -28.42 -48.49
C PRO A 269 3.48 -29.37 -49.60
N SER A 270 2.84 -30.55 -49.67
CA SER A 270 2.73 -31.38 -50.86
C SER A 270 1.26 -31.65 -51.14
N GLY A 271 0.76 -31.15 -52.17
CA GLY A 271 0.17 -31.54 -53.39
C GLY A 271 -1.06 -32.48 -53.32
N ALA A 272 -2.18 -32.00 -53.73
CA ALA A 272 -3.11 -32.46 -54.74
C ALA A 272 -4.35 -31.54 -54.72
#